data_131a89e1e059ff434e3bb7541b67c56b
#
_entry.id   131a89e1e059ff434e3bb7541b67c56b
#
_cell.length_a   1.000
_cell.length_b   1.000
_cell.length_c   1.000
_cell.angle_alpha   90.00
_cell.angle_beta   90.00
_cell.angle_gamma   90.00
#
_symmetry.space_group_name_H-M   'P 1'
#
loop_
_entity.id
_entity.type
_entity.pdbx_description
1 polymer ?
#
loop_
_entity_poly.entity_id
_entity_poly.type
_entity_poly.pdbx_seq_one_letter_code
_entity_poly.pdbx_strand_id
1 'polypeptide(L)'
;MKKEIKKLLKNSPLYPFLRSTKRTLRIYKEYPQKYGVSPIEALKEIEVCKYDAPYILKKATIKNQGIGDFFYSLDHSIVVEPKNTIIHNMPVDYDYVTNLELGDSVIENSIKAYVKRINDPRVTLEKPHDLKSALQSILLWNSLLWQTGHNLVGLGRLDKVLAKYPIPEDAEELICDFLKTLHCEYTFKSGVLKGDTGQIILLGGLDENGEYFCNEYTKLFIKCIEKIHLPDPKLLLRCSKNMPKELMELSMECNATGIGSPLFSNDDIVIPKLIDFGYEAKDAYNYGVSACWEPLSIGNSLEQNNLANVEYGSCMHQVLVDEKLSDCSTFDDVLNVFYKKLEGNSIQIKTGLDRIVWEDDPLLSLMMGLKSDIAQGGAKYNDYGILSVGMSAAVNSLLNIKKFVFEEHKYTLKDVQKIVLDNYQDSADDFSLFSENANGYGTESDEAISLTNKIISKTETFFKDYRNKFGGKVKFGLSSPGYLMIGQNCGATLDGRKAGEAFQTHISRDKGEPLTEIMNFESKLKFTGTSANANVLDVMVPSSLLKDNVDKFATYMMAGIKSGIFQLQMNVLSYAQLVDAKAHPEKYPNLIVRVWGFSAYFNDLPEEYKDHLINRAKQMEHIN
;
A
#
# COMPACT_ATOMS: atom_id res chain seq x y z
N MET A 1 -2.60 -27.23 31.42
CA MET A 1 -1.79 -26.29 32.23
C MET A 1 -1.04 -25.25 31.38
N LYS A 2 -0.06 -25.56 30.48
CA LYS A 2 0.63 -24.53 29.66
C LYS A 2 -0.30 -23.81 28.68
N LYS A 3 -1.29 -24.47 28.05
CA LYS A 3 -2.27 -23.87 27.14
C LYS A 3 -3.26 -22.95 27.86
N GLU A 4 -3.70 -23.32 29.06
CA GLU A 4 -4.63 -22.54 29.86
C GLU A 4 -4.00 -21.27 30.45
N ILE A 5 -2.76 -21.37 30.92
CA ILE A 5 -1.96 -20.20 31.37
C ILE A 5 -1.76 -19.23 30.20
N LYS A 6 -1.53 -19.74 28.99
CA LYS A 6 -1.38 -18.91 27.79
C LYS A 6 -2.70 -18.23 27.38
N LYS A 7 -3.85 -18.88 27.62
CA LYS A 7 -5.19 -18.32 27.38
C LYS A 7 -5.54 -17.22 28.41
N LEU A 8 -5.25 -17.48 29.70
CA LEU A 8 -5.41 -16.50 30.78
C LEU A 8 -4.51 -15.26 30.58
N LEU A 9 -3.26 -15.45 30.17
CA LEU A 9 -2.35 -14.35 29.86
C LEU A 9 -2.81 -13.52 28.66
N LYS A 10 -3.37 -14.13 27.62
CA LYS A 10 -3.89 -13.42 26.44
C LYS A 10 -5.06 -12.47 26.75
N ASN A 11 -5.85 -12.79 27.75
CA ASN A 11 -7.00 -12.00 28.20
C ASN A 11 -6.64 -10.98 29.29
N SER A 12 -5.39 -10.91 29.70
CA SER A 12 -4.90 -9.96 30.70
C SER A 12 -4.61 -8.60 30.07
N PRO A 13 -4.97 -7.47 30.70
CA PRO A 13 -4.55 -6.14 30.26
C PRO A 13 -3.02 -5.95 30.21
N LEU A 14 -2.26 -6.84 30.86
CA LEU A 14 -0.80 -6.88 30.77
C LEU A 14 -0.25 -7.59 29.54
N TYR A 15 -1.09 -8.28 28.75
CA TYR A 15 -0.64 -9.06 27.60
C TYR A 15 0.07 -8.25 26.51
N PRO A 16 -0.42 -7.05 26.13
CA PRO A 16 0.31 -6.20 25.16
C PRO A 16 1.72 -5.84 25.64
N PHE A 17 1.84 -5.51 26.93
CA PHE A 17 3.13 -5.20 27.55
C PHE A 17 4.07 -6.42 27.58
N LEU A 18 3.58 -7.59 27.98
CA LEU A 18 4.37 -8.83 28.01
C LEU A 18 4.77 -9.27 26.58
N ARG A 19 3.91 -9.06 25.61
CA ARG A 19 4.19 -9.33 24.19
C ARG A 19 5.25 -8.37 23.65
N SER A 20 5.15 -7.09 23.95
CA SER A 20 6.13 -6.06 23.59
C SER A 20 7.49 -6.38 24.21
N THR A 21 7.53 -6.69 25.51
CA THR A 21 8.77 -7.06 26.23
C THR A 21 9.41 -8.31 25.63
N LYS A 22 8.63 -9.34 25.31
CA LYS A 22 9.14 -10.56 24.66
C LYS A 22 9.71 -10.27 23.27
N ARG A 23 9.06 -9.40 22.50
CA ARG A 23 9.55 -8.96 21.18
C ARG A 23 10.84 -8.18 21.31
N THR A 24 10.90 -7.25 22.23
CA THR A 24 12.11 -6.47 22.53
C THR A 24 13.27 -7.37 22.95
N LEU A 25 13.06 -8.33 23.86
CA LEU A 25 14.08 -9.28 24.29
C LEU A 25 14.56 -10.20 23.16
N ARG A 26 13.67 -10.56 22.23
CA ARG A 26 14.03 -11.33 21.05
C ARG A 26 14.91 -10.50 20.10
N ILE A 27 14.52 -9.26 19.82
CA ILE A 27 15.31 -8.32 19.01
C ILE A 27 16.69 -8.12 19.66
N TYR A 28 16.75 -7.94 20.96
CA TYR A 28 18.01 -7.79 21.70
C TYR A 28 18.96 -8.99 21.56
N LYS A 29 18.41 -10.21 21.50
CA LYS A 29 19.19 -11.44 21.32
C LYS A 29 19.68 -11.64 19.88
N GLU A 30 18.84 -11.32 18.91
CA GLU A 30 19.08 -11.61 17.49
C GLU A 30 19.86 -10.48 16.79
N TYR A 31 19.80 -9.27 17.31
CA TYR A 31 20.40 -8.07 16.70
C TYR A 31 21.93 -8.19 16.51
N PRO A 32 22.72 -8.60 17.50
CA PRO A 32 24.18 -8.73 17.33
C PRO A 32 24.58 -9.78 16.29
N GLN A 33 23.81 -10.86 16.17
CA GLN A 33 24.06 -11.90 15.18
C GLN A 33 23.77 -11.43 13.75
N LYS A 34 22.80 -10.51 13.62
CA LYS A 34 22.37 -10.00 12.31
C LYS A 34 23.18 -8.78 11.84
N TYR A 35 23.63 -7.93 12.74
CA TYR A 35 24.23 -6.63 12.42
C TYR A 35 25.65 -6.43 12.96
N GLY A 36 26.24 -7.40 13.66
CA GLY A 36 27.60 -7.35 14.18
C GLY A 36 27.81 -6.40 15.37
N VAL A 37 26.79 -5.64 15.77
CA VAL A 37 26.83 -4.68 16.87
C VAL A 37 25.66 -4.90 17.83
N SER A 38 25.82 -4.55 19.10
CA SER A 38 24.71 -4.64 20.06
C SER A 38 23.64 -3.57 19.77
N PRO A 39 22.36 -3.82 20.12
CA PRO A 39 21.32 -2.81 19.98
C PRO A 39 21.61 -1.52 20.75
N ILE A 40 22.32 -1.62 21.88
CA ILE A 40 22.71 -0.46 22.70
C ILE A 40 23.78 0.37 21.99
N GLU A 41 24.76 -0.27 21.35
CA GLU A 41 25.76 0.43 20.55
C GLU A 41 25.16 1.11 19.35
N ALA A 42 24.28 0.40 18.62
CA ALA A 42 23.54 0.98 17.49
C ALA A 42 22.65 2.18 17.92
N LEU A 43 21.99 2.10 19.09
CA LEU A 43 21.17 3.20 19.63
C LEU A 43 22.00 4.41 20.09
N LYS A 44 23.25 4.23 20.45
CA LYS A 44 24.16 5.35 20.83
C LYS A 44 24.54 6.23 19.65
N GLU A 45 24.49 5.67 18.43
CA GLU A 45 24.81 6.38 17.20
C GLU A 45 23.59 7.09 16.61
N ILE A 46 22.37 6.82 17.12
CA ILE A 46 21.13 7.41 16.64
C ILE A 46 20.80 8.65 17.47
N GLU A 47 20.79 9.80 16.84
CA GLU A 47 20.29 11.03 17.46
C GLU A 47 18.76 11.08 17.32
N VAL A 48 18.04 11.20 18.46
CA VAL A 48 16.58 11.39 18.48
C VAL A 48 16.29 12.89 18.59
N CYS A 49 15.63 13.46 17.59
CA CYS A 49 15.27 14.86 17.56
C CYS A 49 13.76 15.04 17.63
N LYS A 50 13.28 16.04 18.39
CA LYS A 50 11.89 16.49 18.30
C LYS A 50 11.66 17.09 16.91
N TYR A 51 10.45 16.94 16.39
CA TYR A 51 10.13 17.46 15.07
C TYR A 51 10.23 18.99 15.06
N ASP A 52 11.13 19.50 14.27
CA ASP A 52 11.36 20.91 13.93
C ASP A 52 12.24 20.89 12.68
N ALA A 53 11.69 21.02 11.50
CA ALA A 53 12.42 20.85 10.24
C ALA A 53 13.68 21.71 10.14
N PRO A 54 13.69 23.02 10.47
CA PRO A 54 14.89 23.84 10.49
C PRO A 54 15.97 23.35 11.47
N TYR A 55 15.57 22.87 12.64
CA TYR A 55 16.50 22.35 13.65
C TYR A 55 17.08 20.99 13.23
N ILE A 56 16.23 20.10 12.73
CA ILE A 56 16.63 18.77 12.23
C ILE A 56 17.65 18.93 11.11
N LEU A 57 17.42 19.82 10.14
CA LEU A 57 18.36 20.06 9.04
C LEU A 57 19.72 20.59 9.49
N LYS A 58 19.80 21.29 10.64
CA LYS A 58 21.10 21.68 11.23
C LYS A 58 21.89 20.47 11.75
N LYS A 59 21.19 19.43 12.20
CA LYS A 59 21.79 18.23 12.81
C LYS A 59 21.80 17.04 11.87
N ALA A 60 21.06 17.10 10.76
CA ALA A 60 20.98 16.04 9.78
C ALA A 60 22.36 15.55 9.34
N THR A 61 22.49 14.26 9.18
CA THR A 61 23.73 13.66 8.71
C THR A 61 24.04 14.08 7.28
N ILE A 62 25.33 14.26 7.00
CA ILE A 62 25.86 14.62 5.68
C ILE A 62 26.82 13.54 5.16
N LYS A 63 26.79 12.36 5.78
CA LYS A 63 27.65 11.25 5.37
C LYS A 63 27.05 10.56 4.14
N ASN A 64 27.87 10.39 3.12
CA ASN A 64 27.49 9.60 1.93
C ASN A 64 27.45 8.11 2.29
N GLN A 65 26.38 7.42 1.90
CA GLN A 65 26.25 5.97 2.08
C GLN A 65 27.03 5.13 1.05
N GLY A 66 27.42 5.74 -0.08
CA GLY A 66 28.25 5.06 -1.10
C GLY A 66 27.58 3.89 -1.81
N ILE A 67 26.23 3.91 -1.95
CA ILE A 67 25.50 2.84 -2.62
C ILE A 67 25.53 3.01 -4.15
N GLY A 68 25.44 4.27 -4.63
CA GLY A 68 25.55 4.62 -6.04
C GLY A 68 26.93 5.13 -6.39
N ASP A 69 27.32 5.00 -7.66
CA ASP A 69 28.63 5.46 -8.15
C ASP A 69 28.61 6.92 -8.59
N PHE A 70 27.50 7.38 -9.21
CA PHE A 70 27.39 8.71 -9.81
C PHE A 70 26.78 9.75 -8.88
N PHE A 71 25.98 9.34 -7.88
CA PHE A 71 25.17 10.21 -7.07
C PHE A 71 25.60 10.24 -5.60
N TYR A 72 25.26 11.36 -4.94
CA TYR A 72 25.39 11.50 -3.51
C TYR A 72 24.11 10.99 -2.85
N SER A 73 24.23 10.07 -1.93
CA SER A 73 23.14 9.57 -1.08
C SER A 73 23.39 9.92 0.38
N LEU A 74 22.35 9.93 1.19
CA LEU A 74 22.41 10.33 2.59
C LEU A 74 22.28 9.14 3.54
N ASP A 75 22.98 9.25 4.66
CA ASP A 75 22.82 8.34 5.81
C ASP A 75 21.71 8.89 6.72
N HIS A 76 20.70 8.07 7.05
CA HIS A 76 19.59 8.43 7.91
C HIS A 76 19.85 7.99 9.36
N SER A 77 20.78 8.67 10.03
CA SER A 77 21.13 8.40 11.43
C SER A 77 20.27 9.16 12.44
N ILE A 78 19.43 10.10 11.99
CA ILE A 78 18.53 10.87 12.85
C ILE A 78 17.16 10.21 12.89
N VAL A 79 16.65 9.97 14.10
CA VAL A 79 15.27 9.57 14.35
C VAL A 79 14.47 10.81 14.76
N VAL A 80 13.44 11.13 13.99
CA VAL A 80 12.55 12.25 14.29
C VAL A 80 11.42 11.78 15.21
N GLU A 81 11.30 12.46 16.36
CA GLU A 81 10.20 12.23 17.30
C GLU A 81 9.22 13.42 17.23
N PRO A 82 8.06 13.26 16.57
CA PRO A 82 7.08 14.33 16.46
C PRO A 82 6.31 14.48 17.77
N LYS A 83 5.87 15.70 18.05
CA LYS A 83 4.91 15.99 19.12
C LYS A 83 3.49 15.62 18.72
N ASN A 84 3.17 15.84 17.47
CA ASN A 84 1.86 15.59 16.85
C ASN A 84 2.00 14.62 15.68
N THR A 85 0.98 14.44 14.89
CA THR A 85 1.03 13.56 13.71
C THR A 85 1.79 14.25 12.57
N ILE A 86 2.85 13.61 12.06
CA ILE A 86 3.54 14.07 10.85
C ILE A 86 2.68 13.75 9.62
N ILE A 87 2.67 14.67 8.65
CA ILE A 87 2.05 14.45 7.35
C ILE A 87 2.96 13.53 6.53
N HIS A 88 2.41 12.42 6.07
CA HIS A 88 3.07 11.47 5.17
C HIS A 88 2.26 11.32 3.89
N ASN A 89 2.73 10.46 2.99
CA ASN A 89 1.98 10.00 1.83
C ASN A 89 1.65 11.10 0.81
N MET A 90 2.55 12.07 0.63
CA MET A 90 2.38 13.14 -0.34
C MET A 90 3.29 12.92 -1.55
N PRO A 91 2.81 12.97 -2.79
CA PRO A 91 3.69 13.12 -3.95
C PRO A 91 4.05 14.60 -4.10
N VAL A 92 5.32 14.87 -4.09
CA VAL A 92 5.88 16.19 -4.37
C VAL A 92 5.98 16.39 -5.88
N ASP A 93 5.75 17.62 -6.34
CA ASP A 93 6.01 17.99 -7.72
C ASP A 93 7.50 18.30 -7.93
N TYR A 94 8.24 17.31 -8.40
CA TYR A 94 9.66 17.48 -8.64
C TYR A 94 9.99 18.39 -9.82
N ASP A 95 9.04 18.68 -10.72
CA ASP A 95 9.23 19.72 -11.72
C ASP A 95 9.26 21.11 -11.06
N TYR A 96 8.37 21.36 -10.11
CA TYR A 96 8.38 22.59 -9.31
C TYR A 96 9.63 22.66 -8.41
N VAL A 97 9.89 21.62 -7.62
CA VAL A 97 10.92 21.65 -6.58
C VAL A 97 12.33 21.81 -7.15
N THR A 98 12.66 21.10 -8.24
CA THR A 98 13.99 21.21 -8.86
C THR A 98 14.25 22.57 -9.53
N ASN A 99 13.21 23.36 -9.75
CA ASN A 99 13.30 24.73 -10.27
C ASN A 99 13.09 25.81 -9.20
N LEU A 100 12.94 25.42 -7.94
CA LEU A 100 12.65 26.35 -6.83
C LEU A 100 13.84 27.28 -6.56
N GLU A 101 13.57 28.58 -6.54
CA GLU A 101 14.52 29.60 -6.10
C GLU A 101 14.31 29.90 -4.63
N LEU A 102 15.33 29.62 -3.80
CA LEU A 102 15.23 29.80 -2.36
C LEU A 102 15.44 31.26 -1.95
N GLY A 103 14.47 31.80 -1.21
CA GLY A 103 14.53 33.08 -0.51
C GLY A 103 15.31 33.01 0.82
N ASP A 104 14.93 33.82 1.80
CA ASP A 104 15.65 33.98 3.07
C ASP A 104 14.84 33.59 4.32
N SER A 105 13.77 32.80 4.17
CA SER A 105 13.04 32.26 5.31
C SER A 105 13.93 31.31 6.15
N VAL A 106 13.49 30.99 7.36
CA VAL A 106 14.24 30.11 8.27
C VAL A 106 14.49 28.74 7.67
N ILE A 107 13.47 28.16 7.02
CA ILE A 107 13.60 26.84 6.38
C ILE A 107 14.53 26.90 5.16
N GLU A 108 14.40 27.93 4.30
CA GLU A 108 15.24 28.11 3.12
C GLU A 108 16.71 28.31 3.49
N ASN A 109 16.99 29.13 4.50
CA ASN A 109 18.35 29.30 5.03
C ASN A 109 18.89 28.01 5.66
N SER A 110 18.02 27.19 6.26
CA SER A 110 18.42 25.88 6.81
C SER A 110 18.77 24.91 5.69
N ILE A 111 18.05 24.90 4.57
CA ILE A 111 18.36 24.10 3.37
C ILE A 111 19.70 24.54 2.78
N LYS A 112 19.90 25.85 2.58
CA LYS A 112 21.18 26.40 2.08
C LYS A 112 22.36 25.99 2.97
N ALA A 113 22.20 26.07 4.29
CA ALA A 113 23.21 25.67 5.24
C ALA A 113 23.48 24.16 5.22
N TYR A 114 22.44 23.35 5.03
CA TYR A 114 22.54 21.89 4.90
C TYR A 114 23.36 21.51 3.66
N VAL A 115 23.02 22.04 2.48
CA VAL A 115 23.76 21.79 1.22
C VAL A 115 25.21 22.25 1.34
N LYS A 116 25.47 23.41 1.94
CA LYS A 116 26.84 23.88 2.20
C LYS A 116 27.64 22.93 3.08
N ARG A 117 27.02 22.27 4.05
CA ARG A 117 27.68 21.30 4.92
C ARG A 117 28.01 20.00 4.20
N ILE A 118 27.20 19.58 3.22
CA ILE A 118 27.48 18.40 2.39
C ILE A 118 28.84 18.56 1.72
N ASN A 119 29.11 19.74 1.19
CA ASN A 119 30.40 20.08 0.55
C ASN A 119 30.83 19.07 -0.53
N ASP A 120 29.89 18.58 -1.30
CA ASP A 120 30.10 17.68 -2.44
C ASP A 120 29.71 18.42 -3.74
N PRO A 121 30.59 18.47 -4.76
CA PRO A 121 30.33 19.23 -5.97
C PRO A 121 29.15 18.69 -6.80
N ARG A 122 28.68 17.47 -6.55
CA ARG A 122 27.49 16.90 -7.19
C ARG A 122 26.21 17.52 -6.65
N VAL A 123 26.22 18.02 -5.41
CA VAL A 123 25.04 18.50 -4.69
C VAL A 123 24.98 20.02 -4.73
N THR A 124 24.03 20.54 -5.49
CA THR A 124 23.83 21.98 -5.67
C THR A 124 22.33 22.34 -5.61
N LEU A 125 22.05 23.60 -5.32
CA LEU A 125 20.71 24.21 -5.42
C LEU A 125 20.48 24.95 -6.75
N GLU A 126 21.43 24.85 -7.66
CA GLU A 126 21.28 25.39 -9.02
C GLU A 126 20.23 24.61 -9.80
N LYS A 127 19.55 25.29 -10.75
CA LYS A 127 18.58 24.64 -11.63
C LYS A 127 19.26 23.58 -12.47
N PRO A 128 18.70 22.37 -12.54
CA PRO A 128 19.27 21.32 -13.38
C PRO A 128 19.30 21.70 -14.85
N HIS A 129 20.37 21.30 -15.54
CA HIS A 129 20.59 21.61 -16.96
C HIS A 129 20.71 20.35 -17.84
N ASP A 130 20.86 19.19 -17.23
CA ASP A 130 20.93 17.89 -17.89
C ASP A 130 20.30 16.78 -17.04
N LEU A 131 20.23 15.56 -17.56
CA LEU A 131 19.66 14.39 -16.88
C LEU A 131 20.35 14.15 -15.53
N LYS A 132 21.69 14.16 -15.49
CA LYS A 132 22.46 13.84 -14.29
C LYS A 132 22.19 14.84 -13.16
N SER A 133 22.25 16.13 -13.45
CA SER A 133 21.95 17.18 -12.48
C SER A 133 20.49 17.16 -12.02
N ALA A 134 19.55 16.79 -12.91
CA ALA A 134 18.15 16.63 -12.55
C ALA A 134 17.93 15.48 -11.56
N LEU A 135 18.49 14.31 -11.83
CA LEU A 135 18.41 13.14 -10.94
C LEU A 135 19.06 13.42 -9.59
N GLN A 136 20.22 14.08 -9.56
CA GLN A 136 20.88 14.47 -8.29
C GLN A 136 20.05 15.49 -7.51
N SER A 137 19.40 16.44 -8.17
CA SER A 137 18.52 17.41 -7.53
C SER A 137 17.30 16.70 -6.91
N ILE A 138 16.68 15.77 -7.62
CA ILE A 138 15.58 14.94 -7.09
C ILE A 138 16.03 14.18 -5.83
N LEU A 139 17.20 13.55 -5.86
CA LEU A 139 17.78 12.86 -4.70
C LEU A 139 18.01 13.81 -3.53
N LEU A 140 18.51 15.01 -3.76
CA LEU A 140 18.70 16.00 -2.69
C LEU A 140 17.37 16.30 -1.98
N TRP A 141 16.34 16.67 -2.75
CA TRP A 141 15.05 17.03 -2.18
C TRP A 141 14.34 15.85 -1.50
N ASN A 142 14.42 14.65 -2.08
CA ASN A 142 13.94 13.43 -1.43
C ASN A 142 14.68 13.16 -0.12
N SER A 143 16.01 13.35 -0.10
CA SER A 143 16.81 13.19 1.11
C SER A 143 16.47 14.17 2.22
N LEU A 144 16.12 15.42 1.89
CA LEU A 144 15.64 16.40 2.87
C LEU A 144 14.34 15.92 3.55
N LEU A 145 13.42 15.34 2.79
CA LEU A 145 12.20 14.75 3.32
C LEU A 145 12.50 13.57 4.26
N TRP A 146 13.37 12.67 3.85
CA TRP A 146 13.78 11.54 4.70
C TRP A 146 14.44 12.01 6.01
N GLN A 147 15.33 12.98 5.93
CA GLN A 147 15.99 13.55 7.12
C GLN A 147 15.00 14.20 8.10
N THR A 148 13.88 14.70 7.61
CA THR A 148 12.81 15.30 8.43
C THR A 148 11.69 14.33 8.81
N GLY A 149 11.86 13.02 8.51
CA GLY A 149 10.92 11.98 8.93
C GLY A 149 9.84 11.60 7.91
N HIS A 150 9.86 12.18 6.69
CA HIS A 150 8.91 11.87 5.63
C HIS A 150 9.40 10.70 4.77
N ASN A 151 9.11 9.51 5.19
CA ASN A 151 9.57 8.28 4.53
C ASN A 151 8.54 7.60 3.62
N LEU A 152 7.36 8.20 3.47
CA LEU A 152 6.26 7.69 2.65
C LEU A 152 5.86 8.69 1.55
N VAL A 153 6.81 9.46 1.02
CA VAL A 153 6.55 10.46 -0.03
C VAL A 153 6.87 9.88 -1.40
N GLY A 154 5.88 9.91 -2.30
CA GLY A 154 6.04 9.45 -3.68
C GLY A 154 6.86 10.41 -4.53
N LEU A 155 7.55 9.87 -5.52
CA LEU A 155 8.45 10.61 -6.43
C LEU A 155 7.71 11.24 -7.64
N GLY A 156 6.40 11.01 -7.78
CA GLY A 156 5.61 11.58 -8.87
C GLY A 156 5.98 11.01 -10.25
N ARG A 157 5.62 11.75 -11.31
CA ARG A 157 5.76 11.34 -12.72
C ARG A 157 7.14 11.70 -13.25
N LEU A 158 8.17 10.91 -12.89
CA LEU A 158 9.55 11.24 -13.25
C LEU A 158 9.82 11.21 -14.76
N ASP A 159 9.16 10.35 -15.53
CA ASP A 159 9.27 10.35 -16.98
C ASP A 159 8.81 11.66 -17.62
N LYS A 160 7.77 12.29 -17.03
CA LYS A 160 7.28 13.62 -17.46
C LYS A 160 8.22 14.74 -17.00
N VAL A 161 8.68 14.68 -15.75
CA VAL A 161 9.64 15.67 -15.20
C VAL A 161 10.93 15.68 -15.98
N LEU A 162 11.43 14.53 -16.39
CA LEU A 162 12.69 14.38 -17.11
C LEU A 162 12.57 14.64 -18.63
N ALA A 163 11.35 14.66 -19.19
CA ALA A 163 11.13 14.83 -20.64
C ALA A 163 11.75 16.09 -21.25
N LYS A 164 12.03 17.11 -20.45
CA LYS A 164 12.67 18.37 -20.89
C LYS A 164 14.19 18.27 -21.08
N TYR A 165 14.81 17.19 -20.60
CA TYR A 165 16.25 16.97 -20.75
C TYR A 165 16.52 16.01 -21.90
N PRO A 166 17.56 16.29 -22.73
CA PRO A 166 18.02 15.34 -23.75
C PRO A 166 18.48 14.03 -23.12
N ILE A 167 18.28 12.94 -23.82
CA ILE A 167 18.75 11.62 -23.38
C ILE A 167 20.23 11.47 -23.75
N PRO A 168 21.15 11.42 -22.78
CA PRO A 168 22.57 11.21 -23.08
C PRO A 168 22.84 9.73 -23.40
N GLU A 169 24.04 9.45 -23.96
CA GLU A 169 24.45 8.08 -24.32
C GLU A 169 24.49 7.15 -23.08
N ASP A 170 24.84 7.68 -21.91
CA ASP A 170 24.91 6.97 -20.62
C ASP A 170 23.60 7.02 -19.81
N ALA A 171 22.47 7.39 -20.41
CA ALA A 171 21.20 7.54 -19.72
C ALA A 171 20.77 6.29 -18.94
N GLU A 172 20.98 5.10 -19.51
CA GLU A 172 20.64 3.83 -18.83
C GLU A 172 21.50 3.65 -17.57
N GLU A 173 22.80 3.93 -17.64
CA GLU A 173 23.69 3.81 -16.49
C GLU A 173 23.31 4.80 -15.39
N LEU A 174 23.00 6.06 -15.75
CA LEU A 174 22.58 7.09 -14.82
C LEU A 174 21.25 6.72 -14.13
N ILE A 175 20.25 6.24 -14.86
CA ILE A 175 18.97 5.83 -14.27
C ILE A 175 19.14 4.60 -13.38
N CYS A 176 19.91 3.60 -13.81
CA CYS A 176 20.21 2.43 -12.98
C CYS A 176 20.89 2.84 -11.66
N ASP A 177 21.86 3.76 -11.72
CA ASP A 177 22.57 4.23 -10.52
C ASP A 177 21.67 5.09 -9.63
N PHE A 178 20.82 5.93 -10.20
CA PHE A 178 19.79 6.66 -9.47
C PHE A 178 18.84 5.73 -8.71
N LEU A 179 18.34 4.67 -9.34
CA LEU A 179 17.47 3.69 -8.70
C LEU A 179 18.20 2.92 -7.60
N LYS A 180 19.45 2.54 -7.80
CA LYS A 180 20.31 1.94 -6.75
C LYS A 180 20.51 2.90 -5.57
N THR A 181 20.69 4.18 -5.86
CA THR A 181 20.87 5.21 -4.83
C THR A 181 19.60 5.39 -4.01
N LEU A 182 18.41 5.38 -4.63
CA LEU A 182 17.14 5.37 -3.92
C LEU A 182 16.95 4.11 -3.07
N HIS A 183 17.45 2.96 -3.51
CA HIS A 183 17.36 1.71 -2.79
C HIS A 183 18.04 1.73 -1.41
N CYS A 184 18.92 2.69 -1.15
CA CYS A 184 19.50 2.83 0.18
C CYS A 184 18.43 2.97 1.27
N GLU A 185 17.29 3.53 0.94
CA GLU A 185 16.16 3.71 1.86
C GLU A 185 15.46 2.39 2.23
N TYR A 186 15.62 1.34 1.43
CA TYR A 186 15.07 0.02 1.74
C TYR A 186 15.55 -0.52 3.09
N THR A 187 16.78 -0.24 3.47
CA THR A 187 17.38 -0.70 4.72
C THR A 187 16.93 0.10 5.93
N PHE A 188 16.43 1.31 5.71
CA PHE A 188 15.90 2.16 6.76
C PHE A 188 14.53 1.66 7.21
N LYS A 189 14.36 1.45 8.52
CA LYS A 189 13.09 1.02 9.09
C LYS A 189 12.24 2.22 9.45
N SER A 190 11.37 2.59 8.56
CA SER A 190 10.38 3.62 8.86
C SER A 190 9.16 3.10 9.61
N GLY A 191 8.96 1.80 9.67
CA GLY A 191 7.75 1.22 10.22
C GLY A 191 7.91 -0.24 10.62
N VAL A 192 6.92 -1.05 10.26
CA VAL A 192 6.82 -2.46 10.68
C VAL A 192 7.78 -3.36 9.91
N LEU A 193 8.01 -3.07 8.62
CA LEU A 193 8.76 -3.93 7.70
C LEU A 193 9.81 -3.16 6.90
N LYS A 194 10.87 -3.85 6.49
CA LYS A 194 11.83 -3.33 5.51
C LYS A 194 11.17 -3.24 4.14
N GLY A 195 11.52 -2.22 3.36
CA GLY A 195 10.98 -1.99 2.02
C GLY A 195 9.61 -1.32 2.00
N ASP A 196 8.97 -1.12 3.15
CA ASP A 196 7.72 -0.35 3.25
C ASP A 196 8.05 1.16 3.20
N THR A 197 8.48 1.60 2.04
CA THR A 197 8.79 2.99 1.71
C THR A 197 7.71 3.58 0.82
N GLY A 198 7.60 4.89 0.77
CA GLY A 198 6.70 5.59 -0.14
C GLY A 198 7.31 5.92 -1.50
N GLN A 199 8.50 5.43 -1.81
CA GLN A 199 9.25 5.77 -3.02
C GLN A 199 8.64 5.14 -4.29
N ILE A 200 7.49 5.67 -4.70
CA ILE A 200 6.83 5.26 -5.94
C ILE A 200 7.20 6.25 -7.06
N ILE A 201 7.73 5.73 -8.15
CA ILE A 201 7.94 6.46 -9.39
C ILE A 201 6.77 6.14 -10.32
N LEU A 202 6.04 7.16 -10.74
CA LEU A 202 4.96 7.02 -11.70
C LEU A 202 5.48 7.23 -13.12
N LEU A 203 4.95 6.41 -14.02
CA LEU A 203 5.29 6.42 -15.43
C LEU A 203 4.03 6.43 -16.29
N GLY A 204 4.11 7.02 -17.48
CA GLY A 204 3.02 7.02 -18.44
C GLY A 204 1.76 7.77 -18.01
N GLY A 205 0.64 7.44 -18.64
CA GLY A 205 -0.70 7.91 -18.28
C GLY A 205 -1.27 8.96 -19.22
N LEU A 206 -2.57 9.19 -19.10
CA LEU A 206 -3.29 10.16 -19.90
C LEU A 206 -2.87 11.59 -19.55
N ASP A 207 -2.79 12.45 -20.56
CA ASP A 207 -2.70 13.89 -20.41
C ASP A 207 -4.11 14.53 -20.35
N GLU A 208 -4.16 15.85 -20.20
CA GLU A 208 -5.42 16.62 -20.11
C GLU A 208 -6.26 16.58 -21.39
N ASN A 209 -5.66 16.21 -22.53
CA ASN A 209 -6.35 16.04 -23.82
C ASN A 209 -6.89 14.62 -24.00
N GLY A 210 -6.60 13.70 -23.05
CA GLY A 210 -6.95 12.29 -23.12
C GLY A 210 -6.02 11.47 -24.02
N GLU A 211 -4.87 12.02 -24.40
CA GLU A 211 -3.84 11.31 -25.13
C GLU A 211 -2.90 10.59 -24.17
N TYR A 212 -2.40 9.42 -24.60
CA TYR A 212 -1.52 8.63 -23.74
C TYR A 212 -0.09 9.14 -23.85
N PHE A 213 0.43 9.65 -22.75
CA PHE A 213 1.82 10.10 -22.63
C PHE A 213 2.72 8.91 -22.28
N CYS A 214 3.74 8.69 -23.08
CA CYS A 214 4.93 7.90 -22.75
C CYS A 214 6.12 8.40 -23.60
N ASN A 215 7.32 8.18 -23.11
CA ASN A 215 8.55 8.58 -23.80
C ASN A 215 9.66 7.55 -23.57
N GLU A 216 10.86 7.84 -24.03
CA GLU A 216 11.99 6.94 -23.83
C GLU A 216 12.41 6.80 -22.37
N TYR A 217 12.19 7.82 -21.51
CA TYR A 217 12.41 7.69 -20.07
C TYR A 217 11.45 6.69 -19.44
N THR A 218 10.18 6.65 -19.88
CA THR A 218 9.22 5.64 -19.44
C THR A 218 9.76 4.22 -19.64
N LYS A 219 10.31 3.95 -20.84
CA LYS A 219 10.89 2.64 -21.18
C LYS A 219 12.20 2.38 -20.44
N LEU A 220 13.06 3.38 -20.31
CA LEU A 220 14.34 3.26 -19.60
C LEU A 220 14.15 2.92 -18.12
N PHE A 221 13.21 3.54 -17.41
CA PHE A 221 12.93 3.19 -16.03
C PHE A 221 12.52 1.72 -15.88
N ILE A 222 11.64 1.21 -16.77
CA ILE A 222 11.20 -0.20 -16.73
C ILE A 222 12.38 -1.15 -17.00
N LYS A 223 13.20 -0.87 -18.02
CA LYS A 223 14.41 -1.67 -18.33
C LYS A 223 15.43 -1.64 -17.20
N CYS A 224 15.64 -0.46 -16.60
CA CYS A 224 16.60 -0.33 -15.52
C CYS A 224 16.17 -1.09 -14.26
N ILE A 225 14.89 -1.01 -13.85
CA ILE A 225 14.43 -1.75 -12.67
C ILE A 225 14.48 -3.26 -12.88
N GLU A 226 14.18 -3.74 -14.09
CA GLU A 226 14.37 -5.13 -14.49
C GLU A 226 15.84 -5.56 -14.35
N LYS A 227 16.75 -4.77 -14.92
CA LYS A 227 18.21 -5.04 -14.93
C LYS A 227 18.82 -5.07 -13.54
N ILE A 228 18.47 -4.09 -12.68
CA ILE A 228 19.05 -4.01 -11.32
C ILE A 228 18.38 -4.96 -10.32
N HIS A 229 17.16 -5.36 -10.58
CA HIS A 229 16.37 -6.33 -9.82
C HIS A 229 16.33 -6.03 -8.30
N LEU A 230 15.83 -4.83 -7.94
CA LEU A 230 15.71 -4.37 -6.57
C LEU A 230 14.24 -4.19 -6.17
N PRO A 231 13.83 -4.51 -4.93
CA PRO A 231 12.44 -4.39 -4.48
C PRO A 231 11.95 -2.94 -4.31
N ASP A 232 12.87 -1.99 -4.16
CA ASP A 232 12.60 -0.56 -3.96
C ASP A 232 13.64 0.27 -4.74
N PRO A 233 13.28 1.39 -5.37
CA PRO A 233 11.95 2.01 -5.45
C PRO A 233 10.96 1.23 -6.33
N LYS A 234 9.66 1.50 -6.11
CA LYS A 234 8.58 0.87 -6.88
C LYS A 234 8.27 1.68 -8.15
N LEU A 235 8.02 1.01 -9.26
CA LEU A 235 7.46 1.65 -10.45
C LEU A 235 5.96 1.39 -10.51
N LEU A 236 5.18 2.42 -10.85
CA LEU A 236 3.76 2.32 -11.13
C LEU A 236 3.50 2.90 -12.52
N LEU A 237 3.01 2.06 -13.43
CA LEU A 237 2.61 2.47 -14.76
C LEU A 237 1.14 2.87 -14.75
N ARG A 238 0.86 4.13 -15.07
CA ARG A 238 -0.48 4.61 -15.32
C ARG A 238 -0.92 4.13 -16.70
N CYS A 239 -1.93 3.27 -16.71
CA CYS A 239 -2.42 2.59 -17.91
C CYS A 239 -3.70 3.24 -18.44
N SER A 240 -3.97 2.99 -19.71
CA SER A 240 -5.24 3.35 -20.36
C SER A 240 -5.48 2.38 -21.51
N LYS A 241 -6.72 2.27 -21.95
CA LYS A 241 -7.08 1.55 -23.20
C LYS A 241 -6.34 2.05 -24.43
N ASN A 242 -5.80 3.28 -24.38
CA ASN A 242 -5.07 3.93 -25.47
C ASN A 242 -3.55 3.76 -25.37
N MET A 243 -3.04 3.06 -24.36
CA MET A 243 -1.60 2.86 -24.21
C MET A 243 -1.02 1.97 -25.32
N PRO A 244 0.24 2.20 -25.75
CA PRO A 244 0.91 1.32 -26.71
C PRO A 244 1.06 -0.10 -26.19
N LYS A 245 0.76 -1.10 -27.03
CA LYS A 245 0.87 -2.52 -26.66
C LYS A 245 2.32 -2.89 -26.29
N GLU A 246 3.29 -2.35 -27.00
CA GLU A 246 4.73 -2.58 -26.77
C GLU A 246 5.17 -2.15 -25.35
N LEU A 247 4.53 -1.13 -24.78
CA LEU A 247 4.81 -0.71 -23.42
C LEU A 247 4.24 -1.70 -22.41
N MET A 248 3.07 -2.31 -22.69
CA MET A 248 2.55 -3.39 -21.86
C MET A 248 3.40 -4.66 -21.97
N GLU A 249 3.87 -5.00 -23.18
CA GLU A 249 4.78 -6.14 -23.39
C GLU A 249 6.06 -5.96 -22.57
N LEU A 250 6.72 -4.81 -22.66
CA LEU A 250 7.91 -4.48 -21.86
C LEU A 250 7.61 -4.58 -20.34
N SER A 251 6.43 -4.16 -19.91
CA SER A 251 6.02 -4.26 -18.50
C SER A 251 5.79 -5.70 -18.05
N MET A 252 5.28 -6.55 -18.93
CA MET A 252 5.10 -7.98 -18.64
C MET A 252 6.45 -8.73 -18.67
N GLU A 253 7.39 -8.38 -19.54
CA GLU A 253 8.76 -8.88 -19.52
C GLU A 253 9.40 -8.61 -18.15
N CYS A 254 9.32 -7.37 -17.68
CA CYS A 254 9.83 -6.99 -16.37
C CYS A 254 9.16 -7.78 -15.23
N ASN A 255 7.82 -7.87 -15.21
CA ASN A 255 7.09 -8.65 -14.20
C ASN A 255 7.41 -10.16 -14.25
N ALA A 256 7.69 -10.72 -15.44
CA ALA A 256 8.06 -12.12 -15.61
C ALA A 256 9.37 -12.50 -14.89
N THR A 257 10.22 -11.53 -14.55
CA THR A 257 11.42 -11.76 -13.72
C THR A 257 11.09 -12.06 -12.26
N GLY A 258 9.86 -11.80 -11.82
CA GLY A 258 9.42 -11.95 -10.43
C GLY A 258 9.63 -10.72 -9.55
N ILE A 259 10.02 -9.58 -10.14
CA ILE A 259 10.27 -8.35 -9.37
C ILE A 259 8.99 -7.71 -8.81
N GLY A 260 7.80 -8.03 -9.38
CA GLY A 260 6.52 -7.42 -8.99
C GLY A 260 6.42 -5.93 -9.30
N SER A 261 7.06 -5.49 -10.37
CA SER A 261 7.11 -4.11 -10.87
C SER A 261 7.18 -4.13 -12.40
N PRO A 262 6.57 -3.16 -13.13
CA PRO A 262 5.73 -2.10 -12.61
C PRO A 262 4.38 -2.59 -12.07
N LEU A 263 3.80 -1.78 -11.18
CA LEU A 263 2.40 -1.84 -10.75
C LEU A 263 1.53 -1.14 -11.80
N PHE A 264 0.21 -1.35 -11.77
CA PHE A 264 -0.69 -0.78 -12.78
C PHE A 264 -1.81 0.02 -12.15
N SER A 265 -2.10 1.22 -12.67
CA SER A 265 -3.22 2.07 -12.28
C SER A 265 -3.96 2.55 -13.52
N ASN A 266 -5.26 2.30 -13.59
CA ASN A 266 -6.06 2.53 -14.80
C ASN A 266 -6.63 3.95 -14.83
N ASP A 267 -6.04 4.80 -15.63
CA ASP A 267 -6.44 6.21 -15.79
C ASP A 267 -7.89 6.37 -16.29
N ASP A 268 -8.36 5.45 -17.14
CA ASP A 268 -9.75 5.48 -17.63
C ASP A 268 -10.78 5.33 -16.50
N ILE A 269 -10.37 4.81 -15.34
CA ILE A 269 -11.20 4.64 -14.16
C ILE A 269 -10.83 5.63 -13.06
N VAL A 270 -9.54 5.75 -12.72
CA VAL A 270 -9.08 6.57 -11.59
C VAL A 270 -9.38 8.05 -11.80
N ILE A 271 -9.08 8.60 -13.00
CA ILE A 271 -9.27 10.04 -13.27
C ILE A 271 -10.75 10.46 -13.12
N PRO A 272 -11.73 9.80 -13.76
CA PRO A 272 -13.15 10.15 -13.57
C PRO A 272 -13.58 10.08 -12.10
N LYS A 273 -13.06 9.11 -11.31
CA LYS A 273 -13.42 8.99 -9.90
C LYS A 273 -12.84 10.11 -9.03
N LEU A 274 -11.65 10.59 -9.33
CA LEU A 274 -11.08 11.75 -8.67
C LEU A 274 -11.88 13.03 -8.99
N ILE A 275 -12.34 13.18 -10.24
CA ILE A 275 -13.23 14.29 -10.63
C ILE A 275 -14.56 14.19 -9.89
N ASP A 276 -15.18 13.01 -9.84
CA ASP A 276 -16.42 12.76 -9.08
C ASP A 276 -16.25 13.07 -7.58
N PHE A 277 -15.06 12.82 -7.02
CA PHE A 277 -14.73 13.16 -5.64
C PHE A 277 -14.62 14.67 -5.43
N GLY A 278 -14.28 15.42 -6.46
CA GLY A 278 -14.24 16.89 -6.43
C GLY A 278 -12.90 17.51 -6.82
N TYR A 279 -12.00 16.76 -7.44
CA TYR A 279 -10.79 17.34 -8.04
C TYR A 279 -11.15 18.09 -9.33
N GLU A 280 -10.48 19.20 -9.56
CA GLU A 280 -10.46 19.80 -10.89
C GLU A 280 -9.84 18.83 -11.91
N ALA A 281 -10.32 18.84 -13.14
CA ALA A 281 -9.88 17.90 -14.17
C ALA A 281 -8.35 17.90 -14.34
N LYS A 282 -7.72 19.07 -14.44
CA LYS A 282 -6.25 19.20 -14.57
C LYS A 282 -5.49 18.51 -13.43
N ASP A 283 -5.99 18.59 -12.19
CA ASP A 283 -5.36 18.00 -11.02
C ASP A 283 -5.62 16.49 -10.97
N ALA A 284 -6.79 16.04 -11.42
CA ALA A 284 -7.11 14.63 -11.57
C ALA A 284 -6.24 13.96 -12.65
N TYR A 285 -6.01 14.61 -13.80
CA TYR A 285 -5.09 14.12 -14.83
C TYR A 285 -3.63 14.12 -14.35
N ASN A 286 -3.27 15.00 -13.41
CA ASN A 286 -1.95 15.04 -12.78
C ASN A 286 -1.91 14.32 -11.44
N TYR A 287 -2.73 13.27 -11.24
CA TYR A 287 -2.64 12.51 -10.03
C TYR A 287 -1.34 11.72 -9.92
N GLY A 288 -0.87 11.61 -8.70
CA GLY A 288 0.18 10.71 -8.29
C GLY A 288 -0.35 9.65 -7.34
N VAL A 289 0.53 8.73 -6.98
CA VAL A 289 0.29 7.76 -5.92
C VAL A 289 1.38 7.94 -4.88
N SER A 290 1.02 7.85 -3.63
CA SER A 290 1.96 7.92 -2.52
C SER A 290 1.74 6.77 -1.54
N ALA A 291 2.76 6.37 -0.85
CA ALA A 291 2.83 5.20 0.00
C ALA A 291 2.60 3.88 -0.73
N CYS A 292 1.37 3.49 -0.97
CA CYS A 292 1.02 2.20 -1.58
C CYS A 292 0.30 2.37 -2.92
N TRP A 293 -0.96 2.80 -2.87
CA TRP A 293 -1.85 2.79 -4.03
C TRP A 293 -2.75 4.02 -4.14
N GLU A 294 -2.74 4.86 -3.15
CA GLU A 294 -3.71 5.90 -2.95
C GLU A 294 -3.51 7.05 -3.94
N PRO A 295 -4.47 7.30 -4.86
CA PRO A 295 -4.35 8.38 -5.83
C PRO A 295 -4.68 9.72 -5.20
N LEU A 296 -3.85 10.72 -5.47
CA LEU A 296 -4.00 12.09 -5.00
C LEU A 296 -3.33 13.09 -5.93
N SER A 297 -3.67 14.38 -5.83
CA SER A 297 -3.09 15.39 -6.71
C SER A 297 -1.65 15.74 -6.33
N ILE A 298 -0.74 15.69 -7.30
CA ILE A 298 0.68 15.99 -7.09
C ILE A 298 0.87 17.45 -6.70
N GLY A 299 1.61 17.70 -5.62
CA GLY A 299 2.10 19.01 -5.22
C GLY A 299 1.05 19.97 -4.61
N ASN A 300 -0.23 19.60 -4.51
CA ASN A 300 -1.27 20.51 -4.01
C ASN A 300 -2.35 19.86 -3.13
N SER A 301 -2.09 18.69 -2.59
CA SER A 301 -3.04 17.99 -1.71
C SER A 301 -2.42 17.58 -0.38
N LEU A 302 -3.16 17.82 0.71
CA LEU A 302 -2.98 17.13 1.98
C LEU A 302 -3.99 15.98 1.99
N GLU A 303 -3.57 14.83 1.52
CA GLU A 303 -4.40 13.63 1.56
C GLU A 303 -3.66 12.53 2.31
N GLN A 304 -3.74 12.58 3.62
CA GLN A 304 -3.22 11.47 4.41
C GLN A 304 -4.11 10.25 4.18
N ASN A 305 -3.58 9.27 3.47
CA ASN A 305 -4.35 8.27 2.74
C ASN A 305 -4.66 7.00 3.51
N ASN A 306 -4.05 6.79 4.67
CA ASN A 306 -4.12 5.53 5.42
C ASN A 306 -4.32 5.82 6.91
N LEU A 307 -5.33 6.63 7.24
CA LEU A 307 -5.58 7.06 8.62
C LEU A 307 -6.36 6.05 9.45
N ALA A 308 -7.15 5.19 8.81
CA ALA A 308 -7.97 4.17 9.46
C ALA A 308 -8.38 3.08 8.47
N ASN A 309 -8.98 2.00 9.00
CA ASN A 309 -9.55 0.93 8.20
C ASN A 309 -11.03 0.75 8.52
N VAL A 310 -11.86 0.59 7.48
CA VAL A 310 -13.20 0.04 7.61
C VAL A 310 -13.07 -1.46 7.80
N GLU A 311 -13.44 -1.96 8.97
CA GLU A 311 -13.18 -3.35 9.37
C GLU A 311 -14.37 -4.27 9.05
N TYR A 312 -14.63 -4.54 7.77
CA TYR A 312 -15.75 -5.39 7.33
C TYR A 312 -15.73 -6.77 7.98
N GLY A 313 -14.57 -7.43 8.02
CA GLY A 313 -14.41 -8.76 8.60
C GLY A 313 -14.66 -8.77 10.12
N SER A 314 -14.11 -7.80 10.85
CA SER A 314 -14.34 -7.64 12.29
C SER A 314 -15.80 -7.33 12.59
N CYS A 315 -16.46 -6.48 11.79
CA CYS A 315 -17.89 -6.20 11.91
C CYS A 315 -18.73 -7.45 11.65
N MET A 316 -18.35 -8.28 10.67
CA MET A 316 -19.05 -9.53 10.40
C MET A 316 -18.88 -10.53 11.56
N HIS A 317 -17.68 -10.68 12.12
CA HIS A 317 -17.48 -11.48 13.32
C HIS A 317 -18.38 -10.99 14.48
N GLN A 318 -18.47 -9.68 14.69
CA GLN A 318 -19.36 -9.10 15.73
C GLN A 318 -20.84 -9.41 15.48
N VAL A 319 -21.29 -9.54 14.22
CA VAL A 319 -22.65 -10.01 13.90
C VAL A 319 -22.82 -11.46 14.30
N LEU A 320 -21.87 -12.31 13.91
CA LEU A 320 -21.92 -13.76 14.12
C LEU A 320 -21.92 -14.17 15.62
N VAL A 321 -21.36 -13.32 16.49
CA VAL A 321 -21.33 -13.58 17.94
C VAL A 321 -22.35 -12.72 18.71
N ASP A 322 -23.17 -11.91 18.03
CA ASP A 322 -24.21 -11.09 18.69
C ASP A 322 -25.38 -11.97 19.12
N GLU A 323 -25.75 -11.92 20.40
CA GLU A 323 -26.88 -12.70 20.96
C GLU A 323 -28.19 -12.43 20.20
N LYS A 324 -28.36 -11.21 19.65
CA LYS A 324 -29.55 -10.80 18.90
C LYS A 324 -29.59 -11.36 17.46
N LEU A 325 -28.53 -12.01 16.99
CA LEU A 325 -28.54 -12.62 15.66
C LEU A 325 -29.67 -13.65 15.56
N SER A 326 -29.92 -14.42 16.62
CA SER A 326 -30.98 -15.43 16.64
C SER A 326 -32.40 -14.86 16.55
N ASP A 327 -32.59 -13.55 16.75
CA ASP A 327 -33.88 -12.87 16.63
C ASP A 327 -34.21 -12.47 15.18
N CYS A 328 -33.23 -12.55 14.27
CA CYS A 328 -33.43 -12.26 12.85
C CYS A 328 -34.28 -13.32 12.17
N SER A 329 -35.34 -12.89 11.50
CA SER A 329 -36.28 -13.75 10.81
C SER A 329 -36.04 -13.82 9.29
N THR A 330 -35.31 -12.86 8.75
CA THR A 330 -34.99 -12.74 7.31
C THR A 330 -33.52 -12.44 7.11
N PHE A 331 -33.02 -12.69 5.89
CA PHE A 331 -31.67 -12.28 5.51
C PHE A 331 -31.46 -10.76 5.62
N ASP A 332 -32.49 -9.98 5.27
CA ASP A 332 -32.42 -8.52 5.39
C ASP A 332 -32.27 -8.05 6.85
N ASP A 333 -32.81 -8.79 7.81
CA ASP A 333 -32.60 -8.49 9.24
C ASP A 333 -31.11 -8.67 9.59
N VAL A 334 -30.47 -9.76 9.14
CA VAL A 334 -29.05 -10.01 9.35
C VAL A 334 -28.20 -8.92 8.70
N LEU A 335 -28.53 -8.55 7.46
CA LEU A 335 -27.85 -7.49 6.72
C LEU A 335 -27.98 -6.13 7.45
N ASN A 336 -29.15 -5.85 8.03
CA ASN A 336 -29.35 -4.64 8.83
C ASN A 336 -28.52 -4.64 10.13
N VAL A 337 -28.36 -5.81 10.78
CA VAL A 337 -27.44 -5.93 11.93
C VAL A 337 -26.01 -5.64 11.50
N PHE A 338 -25.57 -6.20 10.37
CA PHE A 338 -24.24 -5.92 9.81
C PHE A 338 -24.03 -4.43 9.52
N TYR A 339 -25.00 -3.77 8.90
CA TYR A 339 -24.92 -2.32 8.64
C TYR A 339 -24.83 -1.49 9.91
N LYS A 340 -25.49 -1.89 11.00
CA LYS A 340 -25.35 -1.22 12.32
C LYS A 340 -23.95 -1.37 12.90
N LYS A 341 -23.30 -2.54 12.73
CA LYS A 341 -21.90 -2.72 13.16
C LYS A 341 -20.95 -1.84 12.34
N LEU A 342 -21.15 -1.77 11.02
CA LEU A 342 -20.39 -0.87 10.13
C LEU A 342 -20.60 0.61 10.49
N GLU A 343 -21.83 1.01 10.81
CA GLU A 343 -22.10 2.37 11.26
C GLU A 343 -21.34 2.68 12.55
N GLY A 344 -21.35 1.76 13.53
CA GLY A 344 -20.55 1.87 14.75
C GLY A 344 -19.06 2.03 14.48
N ASN A 345 -18.50 1.22 13.58
CA ASN A 345 -17.10 1.33 13.14
C ASN A 345 -16.84 2.69 12.47
N SER A 346 -17.74 3.15 11.58
CA SER A 346 -17.58 4.45 10.92
C SER A 346 -17.62 5.64 11.89
N ILE A 347 -18.42 5.57 12.96
CA ILE A 347 -18.43 6.59 14.02
C ILE A 347 -17.09 6.62 14.76
N GLN A 348 -16.52 5.45 15.08
CA GLN A 348 -15.18 5.36 15.70
C GLN A 348 -14.11 5.96 14.80
N ILE A 349 -14.13 5.64 13.50
CA ILE A 349 -13.21 6.20 12.52
C ILE A 349 -13.33 7.73 12.50
N LYS A 350 -14.52 8.28 12.29
CA LYS A 350 -14.75 9.74 12.24
C LYS A 350 -14.28 10.43 13.53
N THR A 351 -14.57 9.83 14.69
CA THR A 351 -14.10 10.33 15.97
C THR A 351 -12.57 10.32 16.09
N GLY A 352 -11.91 9.32 15.51
CA GLY A 352 -10.45 9.27 15.42
C GLY A 352 -9.88 10.36 14.52
N LEU A 353 -10.46 10.54 13.34
CA LEU A 353 -10.06 11.56 12.38
C LEU A 353 -10.20 12.99 12.93
N ASP A 354 -11.26 13.27 13.70
CA ASP A 354 -11.49 14.58 14.32
C ASP A 354 -10.44 14.95 15.39
N ARG A 355 -9.77 13.94 15.96
CA ARG A 355 -8.74 14.14 17.00
C ARG A 355 -7.34 14.35 16.45
N ILE A 356 -7.14 14.23 15.14
CA ILE A 356 -5.82 14.36 14.55
C ILE A 356 -5.34 15.81 14.68
N VAL A 357 -4.15 15.96 15.25
CA VAL A 357 -3.40 17.21 15.27
C VAL A 357 -2.14 17.01 14.43
N TRP A 358 -2.00 17.80 13.38
CA TRP A 358 -0.84 17.74 12.50
C TRP A 358 0.34 18.50 13.10
N GLU A 359 1.55 18.01 12.88
CA GLU A 359 2.78 18.74 13.13
C GLU A 359 3.00 19.76 12.02
N ASP A 360 3.39 21.01 12.36
CA ASP A 360 3.72 22.03 11.36
C ASP A 360 4.86 21.56 10.46
N ASP A 361 4.71 21.79 9.16
CA ASP A 361 5.64 21.26 8.15
C ASP A 361 6.09 22.32 7.13
N PRO A 362 6.99 23.21 7.52
CA PRO A 362 7.48 24.27 6.66
C PRO A 362 8.30 23.75 5.46
N LEU A 363 8.95 22.58 5.58
CA LEU A 363 9.71 21.98 4.48
C LEU A 363 8.77 21.48 3.38
N LEU A 364 7.80 20.64 3.74
CA LEU A 364 6.84 20.10 2.79
C LEU A 364 6.00 21.22 2.17
N SER A 365 5.60 22.22 2.98
CA SER A 365 4.86 23.39 2.53
C SER A 365 5.63 24.19 1.48
N LEU A 366 6.93 24.40 1.68
CA LEU A 366 7.83 25.04 0.72
C LEU A 366 7.95 24.20 -0.57
N MET A 367 8.16 22.90 -0.44
CA MET A 367 8.31 21.99 -1.57
C MET A 367 7.02 21.82 -2.39
N MET A 368 5.87 22.16 -1.83
CA MET A 368 4.57 22.19 -2.51
C MET A 368 4.16 23.59 -2.98
N GLY A 369 5.00 24.61 -2.77
CA GLY A 369 4.70 25.99 -3.17
C GLY A 369 3.49 26.60 -2.45
N LEU A 370 3.19 26.14 -1.23
CA LEU A 370 2.03 26.60 -0.47
C LEU A 370 2.26 27.98 0.17
N LYS A 371 1.20 28.77 0.27
CA LYS A 371 1.23 30.09 0.92
C LYS A 371 1.11 30.04 2.44
N SER A 372 0.56 28.96 2.95
CA SER A 372 0.44 28.66 4.38
C SER A 372 0.82 27.22 4.65
N ASP A 373 1.11 26.91 5.91
CA ASP A 373 1.57 25.56 6.26
C ASP A 373 0.51 24.50 5.90
N ILE A 374 0.97 23.40 5.34
CA ILE A 374 0.12 22.27 4.95
C ILE A 374 -0.64 21.71 6.16
N ALA A 375 -0.02 21.71 7.34
CA ALA A 375 -0.63 21.25 8.60
C ALA A 375 -1.76 22.18 9.08
N GLN A 376 -1.85 23.39 8.51
CA GLN A 376 -2.90 24.37 8.77
C GLN A 376 -3.93 24.45 7.65
N GLY A 377 -3.97 23.47 6.75
CA GLY A 377 -4.89 23.42 5.62
C GLY A 377 -4.46 24.27 4.43
N GLY A 378 -3.14 24.51 4.27
CA GLY A 378 -2.58 25.32 3.18
C GLY A 378 -2.67 24.70 1.79
N ALA A 379 -2.96 23.41 1.68
CA ALA A 379 -3.12 22.73 0.39
C ALA A 379 -4.46 23.07 -0.28
N LYS A 380 -4.55 22.87 -1.59
CA LYS A 380 -5.79 23.03 -2.35
C LYS A 380 -6.82 21.97 -1.95
N TYR A 381 -6.38 20.73 -1.81
CA TYR A 381 -7.19 19.60 -1.36
C TYR A 381 -6.69 19.16 0.01
N ASN A 382 -7.57 19.19 1.01
CA ASN A 382 -7.25 18.84 2.40
C ASN A 382 -8.08 17.64 2.86
N ASP A 383 -8.12 16.60 2.03
CA ASP A 383 -8.95 15.44 2.24
C ASP A 383 -8.24 14.37 3.10
N TYR A 384 -8.98 13.43 3.63
CA TYR A 384 -8.46 12.28 4.35
C TYR A 384 -8.75 10.99 3.59
N GLY A 385 -7.84 10.03 3.68
CA GLY A 385 -8.01 8.70 3.12
C GLY A 385 -8.07 7.64 4.20
N ILE A 386 -8.94 6.66 4.00
CA ILE A 386 -9.04 5.45 4.81
C ILE A 386 -9.08 4.22 3.89
N LEU A 387 -8.70 3.09 4.42
CA LEU A 387 -8.67 1.82 3.70
C LEU A 387 -9.66 0.83 4.33
N SER A 388 -9.61 -0.44 3.97
CA SER A 388 -10.53 -1.42 4.54
C SER A 388 -9.92 -2.80 4.67
N VAL A 389 -10.55 -3.67 5.46
CA VAL A 389 -10.08 -5.04 5.69
C VAL A 389 -11.25 -6.00 5.80
N GLY A 390 -11.14 -7.17 5.15
CA GLY A 390 -12.04 -8.30 5.34
C GLY A 390 -13.37 -8.19 4.59
N MET A 391 -13.43 -7.49 3.45
CA MET A 391 -14.62 -7.44 2.60
C MET A 391 -15.03 -8.83 2.12
N SER A 392 -14.08 -9.65 1.67
CA SER A 392 -14.32 -11.02 1.23
C SER A 392 -14.95 -11.88 2.33
N ALA A 393 -14.40 -11.81 3.55
CA ALA A 393 -14.95 -12.56 4.69
C ALA A 393 -16.38 -12.14 5.04
N ALA A 394 -16.68 -10.83 4.95
CA ALA A 394 -18.03 -10.33 5.20
C ALA A 394 -19.02 -10.79 4.11
N VAL A 395 -18.66 -10.63 2.83
CA VAL A 395 -19.53 -11.02 1.71
C VAL A 395 -19.78 -12.54 1.72
N ASN A 396 -18.73 -13.35 1.84
CA ASN A 396 -18.86 -14.80 1.85
C ASN A 396 -19.67 -15.30 3.04
N SER A 397 -19.46 -14.75 4.23
CA SER A 397 -20.25 -15.09 5.41
C SER A 397 -21.73 -14.77 5.22
N LEU A 398 -22.05 -13.60 4.66
CA LEU A 398 -23.45 -13.20 4.38
C LEU A 398 -24.08 -14.10 3.32
N LEU A 399 -23.36 -14.47 2.24
CA LEU A 399 -23.85 -15.40 1.22
C LEU A 399 -24.09 -16.79 1.80
N ASN A 400 -23.20 -17.29 2.66
CA ASN A 400 -23.37 -18.57 3.35
C ASN A 400 -24.58 -18.55 4.29
N ILE A 401 -24.79 -17.47 5.04
CA ILE A 401 -26.03 -17.31 5.85
C ILE A 401 -27.26 -17.33 4.96
N LYS A 402 -27.27 -16.55 3.89
CA LYS A 402 -28.41 -16.49 2.97
C LYS A 402 -28.75 -17.87 2.44
N LYS A 403 -27.75 -18.55 1.87
CA LYS A 403 -27.93 -19.86 1.26
C LYS A 403 -28.33 -20.93 2.27
N PHE A 404 -27.53 -21.15 3.30
CA PHE A 404 -27.67 -22.32 4.16
C PHE A 404 -28.69 -22.15 5.30
N VAL A 405 -28.98 -20.91 5.68
CA VAL A 405 -29.99 -20.64 6.74
C VAL A 405 -31.36 -20.31 6.12
N PHE A 406 -31.42 -19.36 5.18
CA PHE A 406 -32.69 -18.83 4.69
C PHE A 406 -33.22 -19.50 3.43
N GLU A 407 -32.39 -20.06 2.56
CA GLU A 407 -32.83 -20.71 1.33
C GLU A 407 -32.92 -22.24 1.50
N GLU A 408 -31.85 -22.87 1.96
CA GLU A 408 -31.79 -24.35 2.11
C GLU A 408 -32.30 -24.85 3.48
N HIS A 409 -32.42 -23.97 4.47
CA HIS A 409 -32.84 -24.32 5.85
C HIS A 409 -32.03 -25.45 6.47
N LYS A 410 -30.75 -25.57 6.08
CA LYS A 410 -29.83 -26.61 6.57
C LYS A 410 -29.32 -26.30 7.98
N TYR A 411 -29.18 -25.02 8.31
CA TYR A 411 -28.73 -24.53 9.62
C TYR A 411 -29.71 -23.48 10.15
N THR A 412 -29.74 -23.36 11.48
CA THR A 412 -30.34 -22.19 12.14
C THR A 412 -29.26 -21.13 12.40
N LEU A 413 -29.64 -19.89 12.68
CA LEU A 413 -28.69 -18.85 13.08
C LEU A 413 -27.93 -19.21 14.37
N LYS A 414 -28.55 -20.00 15.27
CA LYS A 414 -27.90 -20.52 16.48
C LYS A 414 -26.82 -21.56 16.15
N ASP A 415 -27.05 -22.41 15.16
CA ASP A 415 -26.04 -23.38 14.72
C ASP A 415 -24.83 -22.64 14.14
N VAL A 416 -25.07 -21.62 13.30
CA VAL A 416 -24.04 -20.74 12.75
C VAL A 416 -23.22 -20.07 13.86
N GLN A 417 -23.90 -19.50 14.87
CA GLN A 417 -23.20 -18.91 16.04
C GLN A 417 -22.31 -19.90 16.75
N LYS A 418 -22.83 -21.12 16.99
CA LYS A 418 -22.09 -22.16 17.67
C LYS A 418 -20.81 -22.55 16.88
N ILE A 419 -20.94 -22.79 15.57
CA ILE A 419 -19.81 -23.14 14.70
C ILE A 419 -18.70 -22.08 14.75
N VAL A 420 -19.07 -20.81 14.68
CA VAL A 420 -18.12 -19.68 14.72
C VAL A 420 -17.47 -19.55 16.11
N LEU A 421 -18.25 -19.67 17.19
CA LEU A 421 -17.76 -19.60 18.57
C LEU A 421 -16.82 -20.76 18.89
N ASP A 422 -17.10 -21.96 18.39
CA ASP A 422 -16.25 -23.15 18.52
C ASP A 422 -15.06 -23.15 17.57
N ASN A 423 -14.93 -22.11 16.74
CA ASN A 423 -13.83 -21.96 15.78
C ASN A 423 -13.64 -23.19 14.87
N TYR A 424 -14.77 -23.80 14.45
CA TYR A 424 -14.82 -25.02 13.60
C TYR A 424 -14.12 -26.25 14.23
N GLN A 425 -13.95 -26.31 15.56
CA GLN A 425 -13.18 -27.40 16.19
C GLN A 425 -13.86 -28.76 16.07
N ASP A 426 -15.18 -28.80 16.15
CA ASP A 426 -15.97 -30.04 16.15
C ASP A 426 -16.67 -30.33 14.81
N SER A 427 -16.38 -29.58 13.76
CA SER A 427 -17.16 -29.55 12.52
C SER A 427 -16.28 -29.44 11.27
N ALA A 428 -15.52 -30.49 10.94
CA ALA A 428 -14.70 -30.52 9.72
C ALA A 428 -15.55 -30.41 8.43
N ASP A 429 -16.75 -31.00 8.44
CA ASP A 429 -17.68 -30.93 7.30
C ASP A 429 -18.24 -29.52 7.13
N ASP A 430 -18.57 -28.84 8.24
CA ASP A 430 -19.03 -27.45 8.21
C ASP A 430 -17.91 -26.50 7.76
N PHE A 431 -16.68 -26.74 8.24
CA PHE A 431 -15.53 -25.98 7.76
C PHE A 431 -15.36 -26.13 6.24
N SER A 432 -15.40 -27.34 5.71
CA SER A 432 -15.30 -27.61 4.27
C SER A 432 -16.42 -26.90 3.51
N LEU A 433 -17.67 -27.06 3.97
CA LEU A 433 -18.85 -26.47 3.33
C LEU A 433 -18.78 -24.96 3.24
N PHE A 434 -18.48 -24.29 4.37
CA PHE A 434 -18.42 -22.82 4.41
C PHE A 434 -17.18 -22.26 3.75
N SER A 435 -16.09 -23.02 3.67
CA SER A 435 -14.87 -22.61 2.98
C SER A 435 -14.97 -22.68 1.46
N GLU A 436 -15.91 -23.44 0.90
CA GLU A 436 -16.01 -23.65 -0.55
C GLU A 436 -16.21 -22.34 -1.30
N ASN A 437 -17.18 -21.49 -0.86
CA ASN A 437 -17.47 -20.17 -1.42
C ASN A 437 -17.48 -20.12 -2.96
N ALA A 438 -18.01 -21.17 -3.62
CA ALA A 438 -17.94 -21.36 -5.06
C ALA A 438 -18.52 -20.19 -5.88
N ASN A 439 -19.56 -19.53 -5.35
CA ASN A 439 -20.20 -18.34 -5.93
C ASN A 439 -19.96 -17.09 -5.06
N GLY A 440 -18.83 -17.04 -4.34
CA GLY A 440 -18.52 -16.00 -3.38
C GLY A 440 -17.83 -14.78 -3.97
N TYR A 441 -17.25 -14.00 -3.08
CA TYR A 441 -16.45 -12.81 -3.43
C TYR A 441 -15.32 -13.17 -4.39
N GLY A 442 -15.15 -12.36 -5.42
CA GLY A 442 -14.12 -12.56 -6.44
C GLY A 442 -14.57 -13.44 -7.61
N THR A 443 -15.81 -13.94 -7.61
CA THR A 443 -16.38 -14.69 -8.73
C THR A 443 -17.29 -13.84 -9.62
N GLU A 444 -17.65 -14.35 -10.81
CA GLU A 444 -18.61 -13.69 -11.69
C GLU A 444 -20.08 -13.82 -11.22
N SER A 445 -20.31 -14.31 -10.00
CA SER A 445 -21.65 -14.41 -9.41
C SER A 445 -22.30 -13.03 -9.30
N ASP A 446 -23.43 -12.86 -9.97
CA ASP A 446 -24.23 -11.62 -9.90
C ASP A 446 -24.65 -11.30 -8.45
N GLU A 447 -24.86 -12.33 -7.64
CA GLU A 447 -25.22 -12.17 -6.23
C GLU A 447 -24.05 -11.64 -5.40
N ALA A 448 -22.86 -12.19 -5.58
CA ALA A 448 -21.65 -11.71 -4.90
C ALA A 448 -21.31 -10.26 -5.31
N ILE A 449 -21.39 -9.96 -6.61
CA ILE A 449 -21.18 -8.61 -7.16
C ILE A 449 -22.21 -7.63 -6.60
N SER A 450 -23.49 -8.01 -6.61
CA SER A 450 -24.59 -7.18 -6.11
C SER A 450 -24.46 -6.90 -4.62
N LEU A 451 -24.15 -7.92 -3.81
CA LEU A 451 -23.97 -7.77 -2.36
C LEU A 451 -22.75 -6.90 -2.03
N THR A 452 -21.64 -7.12 -2.72
CA THR A 452 -20.43 -6.29 -2.56
C THR A 452 -20.72 -4.83 -2.89
N ASN A 453 -21.39 -4.55 -4.00
CA ASN A 453 -21.81 -3.20 -4.39
C ASN A 453 -22.76 -2.55 -3.38
N LYS A 454 -23.69 -3.31 -2.80
CA LYS A 454 -24.59 -2.81 -1.73
C LYS A 454 -23.78 -2.42 -0.48
N ILE A 455 -22.77 -3.20 -0.10
CA ILE A 455 -21.93 -2.91 1.07
C ILE A 455 -21.06 -1.67 0.80
N ILE A 456 -20.43 -1.56 -0.39
CA ILE A 456 -19.67 -0.36 -0.79
C ILE A 456 -20.57 0.88 -0.72
N SER A 457 -21.72 0.84 -1.38
CA SER A 457 -22.66 1.97 -1.42
C SER A 457 -23.17 2.34 -0.03
N LYS A 458 -23.41 1.34 0.83
CA LYS A 458 -23.78 1.61 2.23
C LYS A 458 -22.66 2.29 3.01
N THR A 459 -21.42 1.86 2.82
CA THR A 459 -20.24 2.48 3.45
C THR A 459 -20.09 3.94 3.01
N GLU A 460 -20.29 4.24 1.73
CA GLU A 460 -20.28 5.61 1.22
C GLU A 460 -21.25 6.52 1.97
N THR A 461 -22.45 6.04 2.30
CA THR A 461 -23.46 6.84 3.04
C THR A 461 -22.97 7.26 4.42
N PHE A 462 -22.03 6.53 5.02
CA PHE A 462 -21.48 6.88 6.34
C PHE A 462 -20.45 7.99 6.29
N PHE A 463 -19.79 8.19 5.15
CA PHE A 463 -18.68 9.15 5.03
C PHE A 463 -18.99 10.36 4.13
N LYS A 464 -20.00 10.31 3.25
CA LYS A 464 -20.29 11.36 2.26
C LYS A 464 -20.44 12.77 2.84
N ASP A 465 -21.01 12.88 4.04
CA ASP A 465 -21.28 14.17 4.70
C ASP A 465 -20.19 14.56 5.71
N TYR A 466 -19.19 13.71 5.92
CA TYR A 466 -18.07 14.02 6.81
C TYR A 466 -17.21 15.14 6.23
N ARG A 467 -16.82 16.06 7.11
CA ARG A 467 -15.82 17.09 6.82
C ARG A 467 -14.84 17.17 7.98
N ASN A 468 -13.55 17.17 7.64
CA ASN A 468 -12.51 17.41 8.64
C ASN A 468 -12.41 18.91 8.99
N LYS A 469 -11.52 19.25 9.91
CA LYS A 469 -11.32 20.64 10.39
C LYS A 469 -10.94 21.64 9.29
N PHE A 470 -10.52 21.20 8.12
CA PHE A 470 -10.18 22.03 6.96
C PHE A 470 -11.30 22.05 5.90
N GLY A 471 -12.42 21.41 6.17
CA GLY A 471 -13.53 21.25 5.21
C GLY A 471 -13.33 20.12 4.20
N GLY A 472 -12.23 19.37 4.30
CA GLY A 472 -11.92 18.23 3.45
C GLY A 472 -12.82 17.04 3.71
N LYS A 473 -12.95 16.19 2.70
CA LYS A 473 -13.78 14.98 2.69
C LYS A 473 -12.98 13.74 3.12
N VAL A 474 -13.63 12.57 3.12
CA VAL A 474 -12.98 11.27 3.27
C VAL A 474 -13.17 10.43 2.02
N LYS A 475 -12.07 9.86 1.51
CA LYS A 475 -12.08 8.76 0.55
C LYS A 475 -11.80 7.45 1.26
N PHE A 476 -12.49 6.36 0.90
CA PHE A 476 -12.13 5.02 1.33
C PHE A 476 -11.81 4.12 0.13
N GLY A 477 -11.12 3.01 0.38
CA GLY A 477 -10.79 2.03 -0.65
C GLY A 477 -10.74 0.62 -0.10
N LEU A 478 -10.72 -0.37 -1.00
CA LEU A 478 -10.67 -1.79 -0.65
C LEU A 478 -9.24 -2.33 -0.50
N SER A 479 -8.22 -1.49 -0.61
CA SER A 479 -6.86 -1.85 -0.25
C SER A 479 -6.76 -2.17 1.25
N SER A 480 -6.00 -3.20 1.62
CA SER A 480 -6.03 -3.79 2.96
C SER A 480 -4.64 -4.04 3.55
N PRO A 481 -3.84 -3.01 3.85
CA PRO A 481 -2.51 -3.21 4.42
C PRO A 481 -2.53 -3.85 5.82
N GLY A 482 -3.64 -3.69 6.56
CA GLY A 482 -3.83 -4.26 7.90
C GLY A 482 -4.32 -5.71 7.93
N TYR A 483 -4.44 -6.40 6.81
CA TYR A 483 -5.10 -7.70 6.69
C TYR A 483 -4.58 -8.77 7.66
N LEU A 484 -3.28 -8.83 7.88
CA LEU A 484 -2.65 -9.78 8.80
C LEU A 484 -2.88 -9.40 10.26
N MET A 485 -2.57 -8.15 10.61
CA MET A 485 -2.62 -7.67 11.99
C MET A 485 -4.07 -7.64 12.52
N ILE A 486 -5.02 -7.16 11.73
CA ILE A 486 -6.44 -7.12 12.09
C ILE A 486 -7.00 -8.54 12.13
N GLY A 487 -6.65 -9.40 11.17
CA GLY A 487 -7.03 -10.81 11.17
C GLY A 487 -6.57 -11.56 12.40
N GLN A 488 -5.32 -11.37 12.83
CA GLN A 488 -4.77 -11.97 14.05
C GLN A 488 -5.54 -11.61 15.33
N ASN A 489 -6.22 -10.49 15.33
CA ASN A 489 -7.02 -10.00 16.48
C ASN A 489 -8.52 -10.24 16.31
N CYS A 490 -8.97 -10.83 15.20
CA CYS A 490 -10.35 -11.11 14.90
C CYS A 490 -10.69 -12.59 15.13
N GLY A 491 -11.90 -12.85 15.64
CA GLY A 491 -12.45 -14.20 15.77
C GLY A 491 -12.81 -14.82 14.40
N ALA A 492 -13.33 -16.04 14.41
CA ALA A 492 -13.72 -16.75 13.18
C ALA A 492 -14.86 -16.05 12.44
N THR A 493 -14.92 -16.26 11.12
CA THR A 493 -16.01 -15.81 10.23
C THR A 493 -16.63 -17.01 9.51
N LEU A 494 -17.83 -16.86 8.95
CA LEU A 494 -18.58 -17.99 8.38
C LEU A 494 -18.20 -18.29 6.89
N ASP A 495 -17.01 -17.94 6.50
CA ASP A 495 -16.42 -18.26 5.19
C ASP A 495 -15.29 -19.29 5.27
N GLY A 496 -15.16 -19.94 6.44
CA GLY A 496 -14.09 -20.88 6.74
C GLY A 496 -12.83 -20.25 7.36
N ARG A 497 -12.75 -18.93 7.50
CA ARG A 497 -11.63 -18.26 8.18
C ARG A 497 -11.70 -18.52 9.70
N LYS A 498 -10.66 -19.09 10.25
CA LYS A 498 -10.54 -19.34 11.70
C LYS A 498 -10.09 -18.09 12.46
N ALA A 499 -10.32 -18.10 13.76
CA ALA A 499 -9.86 -17.04 14.65
C ALA A 499 -8.33 -16.89 14.59
N GLY A 500 -7.87 -15.66 14.39
CA GLY A 500 -6.44 -15.33 14.31
C GLY A 500 -5.79 -15.54 12.96
N GLU A 501 -6.50 -16.03 11.95
CA GLU A 501 -6.01 -16.09 10.58
C GLU A 501 -6.06 -14.72 9.91
N ALA A 502 -5.21 -14.51 8.91
CA ALA A 502 -5.22 -13.30 8.09
C ALA A 502 -6.54 -13.15 7.33
N PHE A 503 -6.94 -11.90 7.04
CA PHE A 503 -7.92 -11.64 6.00
C PHE A 503 -7.26 -11.69 4.61
N GLN A 504 -8.06 -11.65 3.55
CA GLN A 504 -7.51 -11.56 2.19
C GLN A 504 -6.84 -10.20 1.95
N THR A 505 -5.78 -10.24 1.14
CA THR A 505 -5.04 -9.03 0.74
C THR A 505 -5.77 -8.34 -0.38
N HIS A 506 -6.19 -7.09 -0.17
CA HIS A 506 -6.85 -6.27 -1.20
C HIS A 506 -8.09 -6.94 -1.82
N ILE A 507 -8.35 -6.70 -3.10
CA ILE A 507 -9.32 -7.45 -3.89
C ILE A 507 -8.58 -8.67 -4.45
N SER A 508 -8.74 -9.80 -3.80
CA SER A 508 -8.09 -11.05 -4.21
C SER A 508 -8.99 -12.24 -3.98
N ARG A 509 -8.61 -13.35 -4.54
CA ARG A 509 -9.21 -14.64 -4.27
C ARG A 509 -8.11 -15.66 -4.01
N ASP A 510 -8.13 -16.24 -2.82
CA ASP A 510 -7.05 -17.11 -2.35
C ASP A 510 -7.31 -18.60 -2.68
N LYS A 511 -8.14 -18.90 -3.69
CA LYS A 511 -8.54 -20.27 -4.02
C LYS A 511 -8.18 -20.74 -5.44
N GLY A 512 -7.24 -20.05 -6.10
CA GLY A 512 -6.69 -20.50 -7.38
C GLY A 512 -7.65 -20.47 -8.56
N GLU A 513 -8.64 -19.57 -8.56
CA GLU A 513 -9.55 -19.41 -9.66
C GLU A 513 -8.92 -18.67 -10.85
N PRO A 514 -9.55 -18.77 -12.05
CA PRO A 514 -9.05 -18.10 -13.23
C PRO A 514 -8.91 -16.57 -13.02
N LEU A 515 -7.77 -16.01 -13.42
CA LEU A 515 -7.52 -14.56 -13.33
C LEU A 515 -8.62 -13.73 -14.02
N THR A 516 -9.23 -14.27 -15.08
CA THR A 516 -10.34 -13.62 -15.79
C THR A 516 -11.54 -13.39 -14.88
N GLU A 517 -11.85 -14.35 -14.02
CA GLU A 517 -13.01 -14.26 -13.13
C GLU A 517 -12.88 -13.13 -12.12
N ILE A 518 -11.73 -13.03 -11.46
CA ILE A 518 -11.49 -11.95 -10.48
C ILE A 518 -11.38 -10.57 -11.15
N MET A 519 -10.83 -10.49 -12.37
CA MET A 519 -10.78 -9.24 -13.14
C MET A 519 -12.20 -8.80 -13.56
N ASN A 520 -13.03 -9.74 -14.01
CA ASN A 520 -14.43 -9.46 -14.36
C ASN A 520 -15.26 -9.08 -13.13
N PHE A 521 -15.00 -9.70 -11.98
CA PHE A 521 -15.62 -9.33 -10.72
C PHE A 521 -15.30 -7.88 -10.35
N GLU A 522 -14.00 -7.54 -10.30
CA GLU A 522 -13.55 -6.20 -9.89
C GLU A 522 -14.06 -5.11 -10.85
N SER A 523 -14.02 -5.35 -12.16
CA SER A 523 -14.51 -4.41 -13.18
C SER A 523 -16.01 -4.10 -13.07
N LYS A 524 -16.80 -4.96 -12.42
CA LYS A 524 -18.24 -4.77 -12.15
C LYS A 524 -18.51 -4.11 -10.79
N LEU A 525 -17.49 -3.86 -9.98
CA LEU A 525 -17.64 -3.14 -8.73
C LEU A 525 -17.90 -1.65 -9.02
N LYS A 526 -18.86 -1.07 -8.30
CA LYS A 526 -19.30 0.31 -8.51
C LYS A 526 -18.60 1.22 -7.49
N PHE A 527 -17.42 1.65 -7.82
CA PHE A 527 -16.76 2.69 -7.07
C PHE A 527 -17.30 4.06 -7.48
N THR A 528 -17.62 4.91 -6.51
CA THR A 528 -17.92 6.33 -6.70
C THR A 528 -16.75 7.18 -6.21
N GLY A 529 -16.86 8.51 -6.29
CA GLY A 529 -15.81 9.40 -5.83
C GLY A 529 -15.35 9.13 -4.39
N THR A 530 -16.28 8.84 -3.46
CA THR A 530 -15.94 8.55 -2.06
C THR A 530 -15.23 7.21 -1.89
N SER A 531 -15.46 6.22 -2.78
CA SER A 531 -14.82 4.90 -2.73
C SER A 531 -13.62 4.76 -3.68
N ALA A 532 -12.95 5.86 -4.02
CA ALA A 532 -11.86 5.92 -4.99
C ALA A 532 -10.46 6.04 -4.36
N ASN A 533 -10.25 5.59 -3.13
CA ASN A 533 -8.95 5.72 -2.41
C ASN A 533 -8.10 4.52 -2.71
N ALA A 534 -7.92 3.70 -3.31
CA ALA A 534 -7.12 2.50 -3.56
C ALA A 534 -8.03 1.24 -3.60
N ASN A 535 -8.27 0.80 -4.79
CA ASN A 535 -9.02 -0.43 -5.04
C ASN A 535 -8.13 -1.35 -5.89
N VAL A 536 -7.41 -2.22 -5.21
CA VAL A 536 -6.30 -2.96 -5.79
C VAL A 536 -6.70 -4.40 -6.02
N LEU A 537 -6.63 -4.82 -7.27
CA LEU A 537 -6.66 -6.23 -7.63
C LEU A 537 -5.28 -6.84 -7.35
N ASP A 538 -5.24 -7.83 -6.45
CA ASP A 538 -4.00 -8.53 -6.09
C ASP A 538 -4.03 -9.97 -6.61
N VAL A 539 -3.16 -10.25 -7.57
CA VAL A 539 -3.12 -11.55 -8.23
C VAL A 539 -1.77 -12.24 -8.05
N MET A 540 -1.81 -13.55 -7.92
CA MET A 540 -0.64 -14.41 -8.01
C MET A 540 -0.65 -15.13 -9.36
N VAL A 541 0.50 -15.19 -10.01
CA VAL A 541 0.67 -15.80 -11.33
C VAL A 541 1.81 -16.82 -11.26
N PRO A 542 1.57 -18.08 -11.67
CA PRO A 542 2.65 -19.04 -11.78
C PRO A 542 3.75 -18.53 -12.71
N SER A 543 5.00 -18.54 -12.24
CA SER A 543 6.13 -17.98 -13.00
C SER A 543 6.30 -18.60 -14.39
N SER A 544 6.03 -19.90 -14.53
CA SER A 544 6.06 -20.59 -15.83
C SER A 544 5.00 -20.04 -16.79
N LEU A 545 3.80 -19.72 -16.30
CA LEU A 545 2.71 -19.23 -17.14
C LEU A 545 3.04 -17.89 -17.78
N LEU A 546 3.61 -16.95 -17.04
CA LEU A 546 3.95 -15.62 -17.58
C LEU A 546 5.20 -15.67 -18.45
N LYS A 547 6.28 -16.32 -18.01
CA LYS A 547 7.54 -16.39 -18.76
C LYS A 547 7.39 -16.94 -20.17
N ASP A 548 6.56 -17.95 -20.35
CA ASP A 548 6.35 -18.60 -21.64
C ASP A 548 5.31 -17.92 -22.52
N ASN A 549 4.60 -16.89 -22.02
CA ASN A 549 3.45 -16.29 -22.70
C ASN A 549 3.36 -14.75 -22.51
N VAL A 550 4.48 -14.04 -22.48
CA VAL A 550 4.53 -12.59 -22.22
C VAL A 550 3.61 -11.78 -23.12
N ASP A 551 3.64 -12.02 -24.45
CA ASP A 551 2.82 -11.34 -25.46
C ASP A 551 1.31 -11.57 -25.26
N LYS A 552 0.93 -12.80 -24.91
CA LYS A 552 -0.46 -13.15 -24.61
C LYS A 552 -0.90 -12.51 -23.30
N PHE A 553 -0.02 -12.50 -22.28
CA PHE A 553 -0.30 -11.86 -21.01
C PHE A 553 -0.44 -10.34 -21.18
N ALA A 554 0.39 -9.70 -22.00
CA ALA A 554 0.26 -8.29 -22.32
C ALA A 554 -1.10 -7.99 -22.97
N THR A 555 -1.52 -8.83 -23.93
CA THR A 555 -2.87 -8.72 -24.55
C THR A 555 -3.97 -8.91 -23.52
N TYR A 556 -3.82 -9.88 -22.61
CA TYR A 556 -4.76 -10.17 -21.55
C TYR A 556 -4.88 -9.00 -20.55
N MET A 557 -3.76 -8.41 -20.15
CA MET A 557 -3.72 -7.23 -19.28
C MET A 557 -4.39 -6.02 -19.93
N MET A 558 -4.14 -5.79 -21.23
CA MET A 558 -4.83 -4.73 -21.97
C MET A 558 -6.36 -4.94 -22.01
N ALA A 559 -6.80 -6.20 -22.11
CA ALA A 559 -8.22 -6.52 -22.04
C ALA A 559 -8.80 -6.22 -20.63
N GLY A 560 -8.08 -6.54 -19.57
CA GLY A 560 -8.45 -6.22 -18.19
C GLY A 560 -8.57 -4.71 -17.95
N ILE A 561 -7.60 -3.93 -18.42
CA ILE A 561 -7.65 -2.46 -18.34
C ILE A 561 -8.89 -1.93 -19.09
N LYS A 562 -9.13 -2.43 -20.30
CA LYS A 562 -10.30 -2.05 -21.10
C LYS A 562 -11.63 -2.46 -20.46
N SER A 563 -11.67 -3.57 -19.71
CA SER A 563 -12.88 -4.00 -18.97
C SER A 563 -13.19 -3.12 -17.76
N GLY A 564 -12.22 -2.35 -17.26
CA GLY A 564 -12.43 -1.37 -16.21
C GLY A 564 -11.86 -1.74 -14.83
N ILE A 565 -10.83 -2.59 -14.76
CA ILE A 565 -10.09 -2.79 -13.49
C ILE A 565 -9.53 -1.45 -13.00
N PHE A 566 -9.47 -1.27 -11.68
CA PHE A 566 -9.06 0.01 -11.07
C PHE A 566 -7.53 0.10 -10.93
N GLN A 567 -6.94 -0.79 -10.17
CA GLN A 567 -5.49 -0.90 -9.95
C GLN A 567 -5.12 -2.38 -9.84
N LEU A 568 -3.88 -2.73 -10.17
CA LEU A 568 -3.44 -4.11 -10.14
C LEU A 568 -1.99 -4.24 -9.68
N GLN A 569 -1.76 -5.20 -8.80
CA GLN A 569 -0.43 -5.76 -8.52
C GLN A 569 -0.39 -7.25 -8.82
N MET A 570 0.80 -7.76 -9.16
CA MET A 570 0.97 -9.20 -9.33
C MET A 570 2.23 -9.72 -8.62
N ASN A 571 2.11 -10.90 -8.07
CA ASN A 571 3.22 -11.74 -7.65
C ASN A 571 3.43 -12.83 -8.70
N VAL A 572 4.61 -12.89 -9.30
CA VAL A 572 4.97 -13.94 -10.26
C VAL A 572 5.90 -14.93 -9.56
N LEU A 573 5.32 -15.94 -8.94
CA LEU A 573 5.98 -16.83 -8.00
C LEU A 573 5.63 -18.29 -8.27
N SER A 574 6.34 -19.20 -7.59
CA SER A 574 6.06 -20.62 -7.56
C SER A 574 5.98 -21.08 -6.11
N TYR A 575 4.99 -21.93 -5.78
CA TYR A 575 4.86 -22.55 -4.47
C TYR A 575 6.14 -23.27 -4.05
N ALA A 576 6.68 -24.11 -4.95
CA ALA A 576 7.89 -24.87 -4.68
C ALA A 576 9.09 -23.95 -4.36
N GLN A 577 9.22 -22.82 -5.09
CA GLN A 577 10.27 -21.84 -4.86
C GLN A 577 10.14 -21.17 -3.48
N LEU A 578 8.94 -20.80 -3.07
CA LEU A 578 8.71 -20.16 -1.76
C LEU A 578 8.98 -21.13 -0.61
N VAL A 579 8.58 -22.40 -0.75
CA VAL A 579 8.86 -23.44 0.26
C VAL A 579 10.36 -23.71 0.38
N ASP A 580 11.07 -23.83 -0.75
CA ASP A 580 12.53 -24.04 -0.72
C ASP A 580 13.26 -22.80 -0.19
N ALA A 581 12.81 -21.60 -0.56
CA ALA A 581 13.38 -20.34 -0.04
C ALA A 581 13.17 -20.17 1.47
N LYS A 582 12.06 -20.65 2.01
CA LYS A 582 11.84 -20.67 3.47
C LYS A 582 12.75 -21.66 4.18
N ALA A 583 12.98 -22.83 3.58
CA ALA A 583 13.84 -23.88 4.13
C ALA A 583 15.35 -23.57 3.96
N HIS A 584 15.71 -22.92 2.86
CA HIS A 584 17.10 -22.66 2.43
C HIS A 584 17.29 -21.21 2.01
N PRO A 585 17.14 -20.22 2.93
CA PRO A 585 17.19 -18.80 2.62
C PRO A 585 18.51 -18.37 1.96
N GLU A 586 19.59 -19.07 2.22
CA GLU A 586 20.92 -18.81 1.63
C GLU A 586 20.95 -19.03 0.10
N LYS A 587 20.05 -19.85 -0.44
CA LYS A 587 19.95 -20.09 -1.89
C LYS A 587 19.18 -18.98 -2.60
N TYR A 588 18.38 -18.20 -1.87
CA TYR A 588 17.46 -17.21 -2.39
C TYR A 588 17.66 -15.82 -1.76
N PRO A 589 18.91 -15.27 -1.73
CA PRO A 589 19.18 -14.03 -1.04
C PRO A 589 18.42 -12.84 -1.64
N ASN A 590 18.09 -12.90 -2.93
CA ASN A 590 17.49 -11.82 -3.70
C ASN A 590 16.06 -12.15 -4.21
N LEU A 591 15.38 -13.15 -3.61
CA LEU A 591 13.99 -13.43 -3.97
C LEU A 591 13.09 -12.29 -3.53
N ILE A 592 12.53 -11.58 -4.50
CA ILE A 592 11.61 -10.47 -4.26
C ILE A 592 10.18 -11.00 -4.24
N VAL A 593 9.38 -10.47 -3.32
CA VAL A 593 7.94 -10.75 -3.23
C VAL A 593 7.17 -9.45 -3.02
N ARG A 594 5.97 -9.40 -3.56
CA ARG A 594 5.03 -8.32 -3.32
C ARG A 594 4.18 -8.63 -2.08
N VAL A 595 4.05 -7.68 -1.17
CA VAL A 595 3.32 -7.88 0.09
C VAL A 595 1.94 -7.22 0.02
N TRP A 596 1.78 -5.94 0.34
CA TRP A 596 0.51 -5.23 0.14
C TRP A 596 0.64 -3.98 -0.75
N GLY A 597 1.50 -3.09 -0.51
CA GLY A 597 1.75 -1.88 -1.31
C GLY A 597 3.24 -1.68 -1.56
N PHE A 598 4.07 -2.65 -1.16
CA PHE A 598 5.51 -2.62 -1.29
C PHE A 598 6.05 -4.00 -1.67
N SER A 599 7.29 -4.04 -2.17
CA SER A 599 8.05 -5.26 -2.40
C SER A 599 9.17 -5.38 -1.37
N ALA A 600 9.51 -6.61 -1.02
CA ALA A 600 10.60 -6.91 -0.10
C ALA A 600 11.35 -8.16 -0.54
N TYR A 601 12.58 -8.32 -0.04
CA TYR A 601 13.21 -9.63 -0.10
C TYR A 601 12.46 -10.61 0.80
N PHE A 602 12.12 -11.77 0.28
CA PHE A 602 11.38 -12.80 1.00
C PHE A 602 12.02 -13.14 2.35
N ASN A 603 13.36 -13.19 2.38
CA ASN A 603 14.11 -13.49 3.59
C ASN A 603 13.98 -12.43 4.69
N ASP A 604 13.69 -11.19 4.34
CA ASP A 604 13.54 -10.09 5.28
C ASP A 604 12.16 -10.05 5.95
N LEU A 605 11.19 -10.79 5.42
CA LEU A 605 9.84 -10.82 5.97
C LEU A 605 9.75 -11.62 7.28
N PRO A 606 8.86 -11.21 8.21
CA PRO A 606 8.45 -12.05 9.33
C PRO A 606 7.82 -13.36 8.87
N GLU A 607 7.90 -14.40 9.70
CA GLU A 607 7.42 -15.75 9.36
C GLU A 607 5.93 -15.78 8.98
N GLU A 608 5.11 -14.97 9.64
CA GLU A 608 3.67 -14.89 9.37
C GLU A 608 3.35 -14.43 7.94
N TYR A 609 4.16 -13.53 7.38
CA TYR A 609 4.03 -13.06 5.99
C TYR A 609 4.54 -14.12 4.99
N LYS A 610 5.64 -14.80 5.31
CA LYS A 610 6.14 -15.90 4.50
C LYS A 610 5.11 -17.02 4.39
N ASP A 611 4.51 -17.40 5.52
CA ASP A 611 3.49 -18.44 5.58
C ASP A 611 2.23 -18.04 4.82
N HIS A 612 1.81 -16.79 4.91
CA HIS A 612 0.68 -16.29 4.14
C HIS A 612 0.93 -16.37 2.63
N LEU A 613 2.10 -15.94 2.15
CA LEU A 613 2.47 -16.02 0.72
C LEU A 613 2.57 -17.46 0.23
N ILE A 614 3.16 -18.35 1.01
CA ILE A 614 3.25 -19.79 0.69
C ILE A 614 1.85 -20.41 0.58
N ASN A 615 0.94 -20.10 1.52
CA ASN A 615 -0.42 -20.61 1.50
C ASN A 615 -1.20 -20.10 0.28
N ARG A 616 -1.06 -18.83 -0.09
CA ARG A 616 -1.67 -18.28 -1.32
C ARG A 616 -1.13 -18.96 -2.57
N ALA A 617 0.19 -19.14 -2.67
CA ALA A 617 0.80 -19.83 -3.81
C ALA A 617 0.36 -21.31 -3.89
N LYS A 618 0.23 -21.99 -2.75
CA LYS A 618 -0.31 -23.35 -2.67
C LYS A 618 -1.72 -23.44 -3.26
N GLN A 619 -2.58 -22.53 -2.86
CA GLN A 619 -3.96 -22.47 -3.34
C GLN A 619 -4.04 -22.14 -4.82
N MET A 620 -3.25 -21.17 -5.29
CA MET A 620 -3.17 -20.78 -6.71
C MET A 620 -2.75 -21.95 -7.62
N GLU A 621 -1.78 -22.76 -7.19
CA GLU A 621 -1.30 -23.91 -7.96
C GLU A 621 -2.14 -25.18 -7.74
N HIS A 622 -3.27 -25.12 -7.00
CA HIS A 622 -4.15 -26.25 -6.66
C HIS A 622 -3.41 -27.44 -6.02
N ILE A 623 -2.39 -27.15 -5.21
CA ILE A 623 -1.61 -28.16 -4.49
C ILE A 623 -2.34 -28.51 -3.19
N ASN A 624 -2.75 -29.79 -3.05
CA ASN A 624 -3.47 -30.31 -1.88
C ASN A 624 -2.56 -30.49 -0.64
#